data_0c59c51db22d6fc4b75817ec1a5f307d
#
_entry.id   0c59c51db22d6fc4b75817ec1a5f307d
#
_cell.length_a   1.000
_cell.length_b   1.000
_cell.length_c   1.000
_cell.angle_alpha   90.00
_cell.angle_beta   90.00
_cell.angle_gamma   90.00
#
_symmetry.space_group_name_H-M   'P 1'
#
loop_
_entity.id
_entity.type
_entity.pdbx_description
1 polymer ?
#
loop_
_entity_poly.entity_id
_entity_poly.type
_entity_poly.pdbx_seq_one_letter_code
_entity_poly.pdbx_strand_id
1 'polypeptide(L)'
;MGKNKGEDVMKKNYIKIGLLALLTALVYLPTLIWMWDRWFAEESYYSHGILMPLVTIFLILFKKDELSKIRPKKDNIGLVLIGLALLIHLGSAWMRVYFTSGFSIILLIPGLVLYFLGREYFKACLSPILFLIFMVPMPLAFLINISVKLQLFAAQCATVLLNKIGIMAARDGITIKTIHSSMEVAGACSGMKTLISLLALGSLVAYFGQSKIWKK
;
A
#
# COMPACT_ATOMS: atom_id res chain seq x y z
N MET A 1 22.26 41.68 -10.96
CA MET A 1 21.31 41.77 -9.81
C MET A 1 20.09 40.86 -9.91
N GLY A 2 19.92 40.06 -10.96
CA GLY A 2 18.75 39.19 -11.19
C GLY A 2 18.87 37.72 -10.71
N LYS A 3 20.06 37.21 -10.42
CA LYS A 3 20.32 35.81 -10.07
C LYS A 3 19.85 35.41 -8.63
N ASN A 4 19.95 36.34 -7.66
CA ASN A 4 19.60 36.07 -6.27
C ASN A 4 18.08 35.91 -6.03
N LYS A 5 17.23 36.58 -6.82
CA LYS A 5 15.77 36.54 -6.60
C LYS A 5 15.16 35.18 -6.94
N GLY A 6 15.71 34.45 -7.90
CA GLY A 6 15.25 33.11 -8.28
C GLY A 6 15.66 32.02 -7.26
N GLU A 7 16.86 32.13 -6.72
CA GLU A 7 17.35 31.22 -5.69
C GLU A 7 16.62 31.38 -4.36
N ASP A 8 16.31 32.62 -3.98
CA ASP A 8 15.54 32.90 -2.75
C ASP A 8 14.08 32.41 -2.85
N VAL A 9 13.45 32.51 -4.01
CA VAL A 9 12.10 31.96 -4.24
C VAL A 9 12.11 30.44 -4.20
N MET A 10 13.10 29.80 -4.80
CA MET A 10 13.23 28.35 -4.72
C MET A 10 13.50 27.86 -3.29
N LYS A 11 14.44 28.46 -2.57
CA LYS A 11 14.70 28.15 -1.15
C LYS A 11 13.45 28.32 -0.29
N LYS A 12 12.69 29.39 -0.46
CA LYS A 12 11.44 29.64 0.27
C LYS A 12 10.39 28.59 -0.01
N ASN A 13 10.32 28.07 -1.24
CA ASN A 13 9.39 26.99 -1.58
C ASN A 13 9.83 25.64 -0.99
N TYR A 14 11.14 25.33 -0.97
CA TYR A 14 11.64 24.11 -0.31
C TYR A 14 11.38 24.13 1.19
N ILE A 15 11.57 25.28 1.87
CA ILE A 15 11.26 25.42 3.30
C ILE A 15 9.77 25.19 3.56
N LYS A 16 8.87 25.74 2.74
CA LYS A 16 7.43 25.54 2.88
C LYS A 16 7.03 24.07 2.68
N ILE A 17 7.61 23.41 1.68
CA ILE A 17 7.36 21.99 1.42
C ILE A 17 7.90 21.14 2.59
N GLY A 18 9.09 21.45 3.09
CA GLY A 18 9.68 20.77 4.25
C GLY A 18 8.84 20.93 5.51
N LEU A 19 8.35 22.15 5.79
CA LEU A 19 7.48 22.43 6.93
C LEU A 19 6.14 21.69 6.80
N LEU A 20 5.55 21.65 5.60
CA LEU A 20 4.30 20.93 5.33
C LEU A 20 4.50 19.42 5.53
N ALA A 21 5.60 18.86 5.03
CA ALA A 21 5.95 17.46 5.21
C ALA A 21 6.14 17.12 6.69
N LEU A 22 6.83 17.98 7.44
CA LEU A 22 7.02 17.82 8.88
C LEU A 22 5.70 17.87 9.65
N LEU A 23 4.84 18.85 9.36
CA LEU A 23 3.51 18.96 9.98
C LEU A 23 2.65 17.73 9.65
N THR A 24 2.67 17.27 8.41
CA THR A 24 1.97 16.05 8.01
C THR A 24 2.49 14.84 8.77
N ALA A 25 3.81 14.69 8.90
CA ALA A 25 4.42 13.59 9.65
C ALA A 25 4.04 13.63 11.14
N LEU A 26 4.00 14.82 11.75
CA LEU A 26 3.59 14.99 13.15
C LEU A 26 2.12 14.64 13.37
N VAL A 27 1.22 15.08 12.48
CA VAL A 27 -0.22 14.79 12.56
C VAL A 27 -0.48 13.29 12.41
N TYR A 28 0.23 12.63 11.49
CA TYR A 28 0.10 11.20 11.22
C TYR A 28 1.00 10.31 12.09
N LEU A 29 1.77 10.89 13.03
CA LEU A 29 2.73 10.14 13.86
C LEU A 29 2.12 8.90 14.54
N PRO A 30 0.93 8.97 15.18
CA PRO A 30 0.32 7.79 15.79
C PRO A 30 0.01 6.68 14.78
N THR A 31 -0.41 7.06 13.58
CA THR A 31 -0.69 6.12 12.48
C THR A 31 0.59 5.49 11.95
N LEU A 32 1.66 6.28 11.80
CA LEU A 32 2.97 5.78 11.35
C LEU A 32 3.57 4.81 12.35
N ILE A 33 3.47 5.10 13.67
CA ILE A 33 3.92 4.18 14.74
C ILE A 33 3.12 2.87 14.66
N TRP A 34 1.78 2.95 14.55
CA TRP A 34 0.94 1.77 14.39
C TRP A 34 1.30 0.95 13.14
N MET A 35 1.59 1.59 12.02
CA MET A 35 2.02 0.90 10.79
C MET A 35 3.38 0.23 10.98
N TRP A 36 4.31 0.91 11.65
CA TRP A 36 5.62 0.36 12.00
C TRP A 36 5.51 -0.93 12.79
N ASP A 37 4.72 -0.93 13.88
CA ASP A 37 4.49 -2.12 14.70
C ASP A 37 3.90 -3.27 13.89
N ARG A 38 3.03 -2.96 12.90
CA ARG A 38 2.42 -3.96 12.03
C ARG A 38 3.39 -4.51 10.99
N TRP A 39 4.31 -3.71 10.48
CA TRP A 39 5.32 -4.18 9.50
C TRP A 39 6.35 -5.11 10.14
N PHE A 40 6.71 -4.88 11.40
CA PHE A 40 7.74 -5.63 12.13
C PHE A 40 7.19 -6.67 13.11
N ALA A 41 5.87 -6.91 13.14
CA ALA A 41 5.31 -7.99 13.93
C ALA A 41 5.85 -9.36 13.46
N GLU A 42 6.07 -10.31 14.38
CA GLU A 42 6.65 -11.63 14.10
C GLU A 42 5.93 -12.39 12.97
N GLU A 43 4.58 -12.33 12.95
CA GLU A 43 3.76 -12.94 11.90
C GLU A 43 3.11 -11.88 10.98
N SER A 44 3.88 -10.87 10.57
CA SER A 44 3.36 -9.81 9.73
C SER A 44 3.01 -10.30 8.32
N TYR A 45 1.80 -9.98 7.87
CA TYR A 45 1.39 -10.09 6.46
C TYR A 45 1.93 -8.94 5.61
N TYR A 46 2.45 -7.87 6.22
CA TYR A 46 2.85 -6.61 5.58
C TYR A 46 4.33 -6.25 5.78
N SER A 47 5.20 -7.25 5.97
CA SER A 47 6.65 -7.01 6.13
C SER A 47 7.27 -6.23 4.95
N HIS A 48 6.67 -6.31 3.76
CA HIS A 48 7.07 -5.56 2.57
C HIS A 48 6.58 -4.09 2.60
N GLY A 49 5.69 -3.74 3.55
CA GLY A 49 5.06 -2.41 3.59
C GLY A 49 6.06 -1.26 3.72
N ILE A 50 7.16 -1.46 4.47
CA ILE A 50 8.23 -0.47 4.61
C ILE A 50 8.97 -0.20 3.28
N LEU A 51 8.99 -1.16 2.36
CA LEU A 51 9.63 -1.00 1.06
C LEU A 51 8.78 -0.18 0.09
N MET A 52 7.45 -0.11 0.29
CA MET A 52 6.55 0.55 -0.66
C MET A 52 6.79 2.06 -0.81
N PRO A 53 7.04 2.84 0.26
CA PRO A 53 7.45 4.24 0.11
C PRO A 53 8.75 4.39 -0.68
N LEU A 54 9.74 3.52 -0.45
CA LEU A 54 11.02 3.54 -1.17
C LEU A 54 10.82 3.24 -2.66
N VAL A 55 10.02 2.22 -2.97
CA VAL A 55 9.64 1.88 -4.35
C VAL A 55 8.91 3.05 -5.00
N THR A 56 7.98 3.70 -4.31
CA THR A 56 7.24 4.86 -4.83
C THR A 56 8.19 6.01 -5.15
N ILE A 57 9.11 6.33 -4.25
CA ILE A 57 10.14 7.37 -4.48
C ILE A 57 11.01 7.00 -5.68
N PHE A 58 11.48 5.75 -5.74
CA PHE A 58 12.28 5.26 -6.87
C PHE A 58 11.55 5.41 -8.21
N LEU A 59 10.27 5.03 -8.28
CA LEU A 59 9.45 5.17 -9.48
C LEU A 59 9.23 6.62 -9.90
N ILE A 60 9.07 7.54 -8.93
CA ILE A 60 8.98 8.99 -9.19
C ILE A 60 10.30 9.52 -9.74
N LEU A 61 11.44 9.12 -9.14
CA LEU A 61 12.76 9.49 -9.61
C LEU A 61 13.06 8.95 -11.02
N PHE A 62 12.59 7.73 -11.31
CA PHE A 62 12.71 7.12 -12.63
C PHE A 62 11.94 7.90 -13.70
N LYS A 63 10.84 8.56 -13.34
CA LYS A 63 10.06 9.45 -14.22
C LYS A 63 10.52 10.90 -14.24
N LYS A 64 11.67 11.22 -13.63
CA LYS A 64 12.17 12.59 -13.48
C LYS A 64 12.18 13.36 -14.81
N ASP A 65 12.65 12.73 -15.90
CA ASP A 65 12.78 13.39 -17.22
C ASP A 65 11.41 13.68 -17.85
N GLU A 66 10.40 12.86 -17.59
CA GLU A 66 9.02 13.09 -18.00
C GLU A 66 8.40 14.22 -17.17
N LEU A 67 8.58 14.15 -15.85
CA LEU A 67 8.04 15.13 -14.91
C LEU A 67 8.66 16.54 -15.11
N SER A 68 9.94 16.63 -15.47
CA SER A 68 10.60 17.91 -15.69
C SER A 68 10.04 18.71 -16.87
N LYS A 69 9.37 18.04 -17.81
CA LYS A 69 8.73 18.68 -18.98
C LYS A 69 7.33 19.23 -18.67
N ILE A 70 6.75 18.82 -17.57
CA ILE A 70 5.41 19.26 -17.15
C ILE A 70 5.51 20.59 -16.41
N ARG A 71 4.70 21.58 -16.82
CA ARG A 71 4.62 22.84 -16.07
C ARG A 71 3.63 22.70 -14.91
N PRO A 72 4.03 22.99 -13.67
CA PRO A 72 3.13 22.90 -12.53
C PRO A 72 2.01 23.94 -12.68
N LYS A 73 0.76 23.49 -12.53
CA LYS A 73 -0.44 24.33 -12.57
C LYS A 73 -1.34 23.93 -11.41
N LYS A 74 -1.50 24.81 -10.43
CA LYS A 74 -2.36 24.55 -9.26
C LYS A 74 -3.78 24.15 -9.65
N ASP A 75 -4.33 23.16 -8.95
CA ASP A 75 -5.72 22.73 -9.12
C ASP A 75 -6.43 22.68 -7.76
N ASN A 76 -7.53 23.42 -7.64
CA ASN A 76 -8.30 23.52 -6.40
C ASN A 76 -9.00 22.21 -6.00
N ILE A 77 -9.15 21.24 -6.92
CA ILE A 77 -9.64 19.90 -6.60
C ILE A 77 -8.72 19.23 -5.57
N GLY A 78 -7.40 19.51 -5.64
CA GLY A 78 -6.45 19.04 -4.63
C GLY A 78 -6.82 19.46 -3.21
N LEU A 79 -7.36 20.69 -3.02
CA LEU A 79 -7.78 21.17 -1.71
C LEU A 79 -8.97 20.37 -1.14
N VAL A 80 -9.90 19.97 -2.01
CA VAL A 80 -11.04 19.11 -1.62
C VAL A 80 -10.54 17.74 -1.15
N LEU A 81 -9.60 17.15 -1.89
CA LEU A 81 -9.00 15.85 -1.50
C LEU A 81 -8.22 15.95 -0.18
N ILE A 82 -7.47 17.03 0.03
CA ILE A 82 -6.76 17.29 1.29
C ILE A 82 -7.77 17.42 2.44
N GLY A 83 -8.82 18.20 2.26
CA GLY A 83 -9.89 18.38 3.26
C GLY A 83 -10.56 17.05 3.61
N LEU A 84 -10.90 16.23 2.61
CA LEU A 84 -11.48 14.91 2.80
C LEU A 84 -10.52 13.97 3.53
N ALA A 85 -9.25 13.95 3.15
CA ALA A 85 -8.23 13.14 3.80
C ALA A 85 -8.08 13.51 5.28
N LEU A 86 -8.04 14.80 5.61
CA LEU A 86 -7.95 15.27 6.98
C LEU A 86 -9.22 14.97 7.79
N LEU A 87 -10.40 15.09 7.20
CA LEU A 87 -11.66 14.69 7.85
C LEU A 87 -11.67 13.19 8.17
N ILE A 88 -11.26 12.34 7.24
CA ILE A 88 -11.13 10.90 7.46
C ILE A 88 -10.10 10.64 8.57
N HIS A 89 -8.95 11.32 8.56
CA HIS A 89 -7.93 11.18 9.59
C HIS A 89 -8.45 11.55 10.99
N LEU A 90 -9.11 12.71 11.12
CA LEU A 90 -9.67 13.17 12.39
C LEU A 90 -10.75 12.21 12.90
N GLY A 91 -11.67 11.76 12.03
CA GLY A 91 -12.68 10.76 12.37
C GLY A 91 -12.05 9.44 12.82
N SER A 92 -11.00 8.99 12.12
CA SER A 92 -10.23 7.80 12.47
C SER A 92 -9.52 7.93 13.82
N ALA A 93 -8.92 9.08 14.08
CA ALA A 93 -8.25 9.38 15.35
C ALA A 93 -9.24 9.36 16.51
N TRP A 94 -10.43 9.94 16.33
CA TRP A 94 -11.49 9.93 17.34
C TRP A 94 -12.00 8.52 17.63
N MET A 95 -12.22 7.71 16.58
CA MET A 95 -12.67 6.33 16.69
C MET A 95 -11.55 5.34 17.04
N ARG A 96 -10.29 5.78 17.12
CA ARG A 96 -9.07 4.96 17.30
C ARG A 96 -8.91 3.84 16.26
N VAL A 97 -9.32 4.11 15.03
CA VAL A 97 -9.26 3.17 13.91
C VAL A 97 -8.09 3.54 13.00
N TYR A 98 -6.87 3.10 13.34
CA TYR A 98 -5.64 3.52 12.67
C TYR A 98 -5.55 3.13 11.18
N PHE A 99 -6.20 2.05 10.76
CA PHE A 99 -6.14 1.62 9.35
C PHE A 99 -6.82 2.62 8.41
N THR A 100 -7.97 3.19 8.80
CA THR A 100 -8.64 4.24 8.01
C THR A 100 -7.82 5.51 7.95
N SER A 101 -7.10 5.84 9.02
CA SER A 101 -6.09 6.89 9.01
C SER A 101 -4.95 6.59 8.04
N GLY A 102 -4.48 5.35 7.95
CA GLY A 102 -3.49 4.93 6.95
C GLY A 102 -3.98 5.15 5.52
N PHE A 103 -5.22 4.80 5.21
CA PHE A 103 -5.82 5.08 3.91
C PHE A 103 -5.99 6.58 3.63
N SER A 104 -6.21 7.40 4.66
CA SER A 104 -6.26 8.85 4.46
C SER A 104 -4.93 9.44 3.98
N ILE A 105 -3.78 8.86 4.35
CA ILE A 105 -2.46 9.23 3.80
C ILE A 105 -2.43 9.03 2.27
N ILE A 106 -2.98 7.90 1.80
CA ILE A 106 -3.04 7.58 0.37
C ILE A 106 -3.92 8.60 -0.39
N LEU A 107 -4.89 9.19 0.26
CA LEU A 107 -5.73 10.24 -0.31
C LEU A 107 -5.07 11.64 -0.19
N LEU A 108 -4.32 11.86 0.88
CA LEU A 108 -3.63 13.14 1.13
C LEU A 108 -2.52 13.40 0.10
N ILE A 109 -1.71 12.39 -0.21
CA ILE A 109 -0.59 12.53 -1.15
C ILE A 109 -1.05 13.00 -2.54
N PRO A 110 -2.03 12.36 -3.21
CA PRO A 110 -2.57 12.87 -4.47
C PRO A 110 -3.23 14.23 -4.32
N GLY A 111 -3.88 14.53 -3.19
CA GLY A 111 -4.41 15.85 -2.91
C GLY A 111 -3.34 16.93 -2.93
N LEU A 112 -2.20 16.68 -2.27
CA LEU A 112 -1.05 17.59 -2.27
C LEU A 112 -0.44 17.74 -3.67
N VAL A 113 -0.27 16.62 -4.41
CA VAL A 113 0.24 16.66 -5.79
C VAL A 113 -0.67 17.47 -6.69
N LEU A 114 -1.98 17.26 -6.64
CA LEU A 114 -2.97 18.03 -7.41
C LEU A 114 -2.94 19.51 -7.06
N TYR A 115 -2.90 19.83 -5.77
CA TYR A 115 -2.96 21.23 -5.32
C TYR A 115 -1.70 22.02 -5.71
N PHE A 116 -0.50 21.44 -5.54
CA PHE A 116 0.74 22.15 -5.80
C PHE A 116 1.26 22.02 -7.23
N LEU A 117 1.11 20.82 -7.82
CA LEU A 117 1.71 20.47 -9.12
C LEU A 117 0.67 20.34 -10.24
N GLY A 118 -0.59 20.03 -9.88
CA GLY A 118 -1.71 19.97 -10.80
C GLY A 118 -1.95 18.61 -11.46
N ARG A 119 -2.97 18.59 -12.33
CA ARG A 119 -3.51 17.35 -12.92
C ARG A 119 -2.51 16.54 -13.74
N GLU A 120 -1.66 17.22 -14.51
CA GLU A 120 -0.71 16.51 -15.38
C GLU A 120 0.36 15.78 -14.56
N TYR A 121 0.87 16.42 -13.50
CA TYR A 121 1.76 15.77 -12.53
C TYR A 121 1.06 14.61 -11.81
N PHE A 122 -0.19 14.83 -11.39
CA PHE A 122 -0.98 13.78 -10.75
C PHE A 122 -1.14 12.56 -11.65
N LYS A 123 -1.52 12.74 -12.93
CA LYS A 123 -1.64 11.64 -13.89
C LYS A 123 -0.32 10.88 -14.07
N ALA A 124 0.80 11.60 -14.19
CA ALA A 124 2.11 10.99 -14.32
C ALA A 124 2.55 10.22 -13.07
N CYS A 125 2.18 10.71 -11.86
CA CYS A 125 2.52 10.10 -10.58
C CYS A 125 1.45 9.11 -10.08
N LEU A 126 0.31 8.95 -10.76
CA LEU A 126 -0.80 8.11 -10.30
C LEU A 126 -0.35 6.66 -10.05
N SER A 127 0.39 6.07 -11.01
CA SER A 127 0.89 4.70 -10.85
C SER A 127 1.81 4.55 -9.63
N PRO A 128 2.89 5.37 -9.44
CA PRO A 128 3.68 5.32 -8.24
C PRO A 128 2.89 5.51 -6.95
N ILE A 129 1.93 6.43 -6.93
CA ILE A 129 1.11 6.70 -5.74
C ILE A 129 0.22 5.49 -5.38
N LEU A 130 -0.30 4.78 -6.38
CA LEU A 130 -1.11 3.58 -6.15
C LEU A 130 -0.33 2.46 -5.46
N PHE A 131 1.00 2.37 -5.61
CA PHE A 131 1.80 1.41 -4.86
C PHE A 131 1.77 1.63 -3.34
N LEU A 132 1.47 2.84 -2.88
CA LEU A 132 1.31 3.12 -1.45
C LEU A 132 0.11 2.38 -0.82
N ILE A 133 -0.82 1.85 -1.61
CA ILE A 133 -1.91 1.01 -1.10
C ILE A 133 -1.35 -0.24 -0.41
N PHE A 134 -0.27 -0.82 -0.94
CA PHE A 134 0.38 -1.99 -0.35
C PHE A 134 1.15 -1.68 0.95
N MET A 135 1.36 -0.40 1.27
CA MET A 135 1.98 0.05 2.51
C MET A 135 1.04 -0.06 3.71
N VAL A 136 -0.28 0.20 3.51
CA VAL A 136 -1.24 0.30 4.61
C VAL A 136 -1.73 -1.08 5.02
N PRO A 137 -1.48 -1.51 6.28
CA PRO A 137 -1.95 -2.79 6.77
C PRO A 137 -3.49 -2.81 6.88
N MET A 138 -4.12 -3.83 6.31
CA MET A 138 -5.56 -4.07 6.50
C MET A 138 -5.87 -4.56 7.92
N PRO A 139 -7.12 -4.38 8.40
CA PRO A 139 -7.53 -4.91 9.69
C PRO A 139 -7.32 -6.42 9.79
N LEU A 140 -6.79 -6.87 10.92
CA LEU A 140 -6.48 -8.28 11.14
C LEU A 140 -7.71 -9.18 10.97
N ALA A 141 -8.89 -8.71 11.43
CA ALA A 141 -10.16 -9.44 11.28
C ALA A 141 -10.50 -9.74 9.81
N PHE A 142 -10.22 -8.80 8.89
CA PHE A 142 -10.44 -8.99 7.47
C PHE A 142 -9.47 -10.03 6.89
N LEU A 143 -8.19 -9.96 7.28
CA LEU A 143 -7.16 -10.93 6.86
C LEU A 143 -7.46 -12.33 7.36
N ILE A 144 -7.87 -12.48 8.64
CA ILE A 144 -8.26 -13.76 9.22
C ILE A 144 -9.43 -14.36 8.46
N ASN A 145 -10.49 -13.58 8.16
CA ASN A 145 -11.64 -14.07 7.41
C ASN A 145 -11.27 -14.61 6.02
N ILE A 146 -10.40 -13.92 5.32
CA ILE A 146 -9.93 -14.40 4.00
C ILE A 146 -9.03 -15.63 4.18
N SER A 147 -8.14 -15.61 5.18
CA SER A 147 -7.24 -16.73 5.47
C SER A 147 -8.03 -18.02 5.76
N VAL A 148 -9.07 -17.95 6.59
CA VAL A 148 -9.94 -19.10 6.90
C VAL A 148 -10.63 -19.63 5.63
N LYS A 149 -11.13 -18.77 4.75
CA LYS A 149 -11.70 -19.20 3.47
C LYS A 149 -10.70 -19.92 2.58
N LEU A 150 -9.46 -19.43 2.51
CA LEU A 150 -8.39 -20.08 1.76
C LEU A 150 -7.99 -21.42 2.39
N GLN A 151 -7.93 -21.51 3.72
CA GLN A 151 -7.70 -22.78 4.44
C GLN A 151 -8.78 -23.81 4.13
N LEU A 152 -10.06 -23.41 4.18
CA LEU A 152 -11.19 -24.28 3.85
C LEU A 152 -11.09 -24.79 2.40
N PHE A 153 -10.75 -23.91 1.46
CA PHE A 153 -10.55 -24.28 0.07
C PHE A 153 -9.39 -25.24 -0.11
N ALA A 154 -8.25 -24.97 0.53
CA ALA A 154 -7.07 -25.84 0.49
C ALA A 154 -7.37 -27.22 1.09
N ALA A 155 -8.05 -27.27 2.26
CA ALA A 155 -8.45 -28.52 2.88
C ALA A 155 -9.40 -29.33 1.98
N GLN A 156 -10.33 -28.66 1.29
CA GLN A 156 -11.24 -29.33 0.34
C GLN A 156 -10.47 -29.92 -0.85
N CYS A 157 -9.59 -29.16 -1.48
CA CYS A 157 -8.76 -29.62 -2.60
C CYS A 157 -7.90 -30.82 -2.17
N ALA A 158 -7.25 -30.72 -1.02
CA ALA A 158 -6.40 -31.79 -0.50
C ALA A 158 -7.21 -33.07 -0.21
N THR A 159 -8.38 -32.96 0.40
CA THR A 159 -9.26 -34.10 0.67
C THR A 159 -9.70 -34.79 -0.63
N VAL A 160 -10.07 -34.02 -1.66
CA VAL A 160 -10.43 -34.58 -2.98
C VAL A 160 -9.25 -35.31 -3.62
N LEU A 161 -8.06 -34.74 -3.55
CA LEU A 161 -6.85 -35.35 -4.09
C LEU A 161 -6.50 -36.66 -3.37
N LEU A 162 -6.52 -36.67 -2.02
CA LEU A 162 -6.27 -37.85 -1.20
C LEU A 162 -7.24 -39.01 -1.56
N ASN A 163 -8.53 -38.70 -1.65
CA ASN A 163 -9.53 -39.71 -2.02
C ASN A 163 -9.31 -40.24 -3.46
N LYS A 164 -8.88 -39.40 -4.41
CA LYS A 164 -8.57 -39.86 -5.77
C LYS A 164 -7.36 -40.79 -5.86
N ILE A 165 -6.38 -40.65 -4.98
CA ILE A 165 -5.21 -41.54 -4.92
C ILE A 165 -5.44 -42.75 -4.02
N GLY A 166 -6.68 -42.98 -3.52
CA GLY A 166 -7.05 -44.15 -2.75
C GLY A 166 -6.86 -44.02 -1.22
N ILE A 167 -6.52 -42.83 -0.72
CA ILE A 167 -6.42 -42.57 0.73
C ILE A 167 -7.77 -42.05 1.21
N MET A 168 -8.46 -42.80 2.07
CA MET A 168 -9.71 -42.38 2.68
C MET A 168 -9.48 -41.15 3.59
N ALA A 169 -9.96 -40.00 3.17
CA ALA A 169 -9.86 -38.75 3.88
C ALA A 169 -11.24 -38.07 3.98
N ALA A 170 -11.55 -37.55 5.15
CA ALA A 170 -12.73 -36.74 5.41
C ALA A 170 -12.30 -35.33 5.90
N ARG A 171 -13.04 -34.31 5.49
CA ARG A 171 -12.78 -32.94 5.91
C ARG A 171 -13.77 -32.55 7.03
N ASP A 172 -13.21 -31.95 8.08
CA ASP A 172 -13.97 -31.34 9.17
C ASP A 172 -13.46 -29.91 9.38
N GLY A 173 -14.17 -28.93 8.76
CA GLY A 173 -13.68 -27.55 8.72
C GLY A 173 -12.35 -27.40 7.97
N ILE A 174 -11.30 -26.92 8.66
CA ILE A 174 -9.93 -26.78 8.16
C ILE A 174 -9.08 -28.02 8.45
N THR A 175 -9.65 -29.03 9.12
CA THR A 175 -8.96 -30.25 9.50
C THR A 175 -9.27 -31.36 8.50
N ILE A 176 -8.23 -32.08 8.07
CA ILE A 176 -8.32 -33.28 7.22
C ILE A 176 -8.06 -34.49 8.12
N LYS A 177 -9.04 -35.37 8.22
CA LYS A 177 -8.97 -36.63 8.99
C LYS A 177 -8.78 -37.79 8.04
N THR A 178 -7.78 -38.61 8.30
CA THR A 178 -7.55 -39.90 7.65
C THR A 178 -7.71 -41.01 8.68
N ILE A 179 -7.64 -42.29 8.27
CA ILE A 179 -7.78 -43.43 9.19
C ILE A 179 -6.70 -43.40 10.27
N HIS A 180 -5.50 -42.90 9.97
CA HIS A 180 -4.35 -42.97 10.86
C HIS A 180 -3.87 -41.61 11.38
N SER A 181 -4.39 -40.50 10.87
CA SER A 181 -3.90 -39.17 11.24
C SER A 181 -4.95 -38.09 11.06
N SER A 182 -4.77 -37.00 11.79
CA SER A 182 -5.55 -35.77 11.66
C SER A 182 -4.58 -34.61 11.44
N MET A 183 -4.79 -33.84 10.38
CA MET A 183 -3.94 -32.71 10.01
C MET A 183 -4.79 -31.44 9.87
N GLU A 184 -4.35 -30.38 10.48
CA GLU A 184 -4.98 -29.08 10.36
C GLU A 184 -4.22 -28.19 9.36
N VAL A 185 -4.96 -27.51 8.48
CA VAL A 185 -4.36 -26.52 7.58
C VAL A 185 -4.06 -25.24 8.36
N ALA A 186 -2.81 -25.08 8.78
CA ALA A 186 -2.36 -23.94 9.57
C ALA A 186 -2.57 -22.59 8.85
N GLY A 187 -2.73 -21.52 9.62
CA GLY A 187 -2.89 -20.16 9.09
C GLY A 187 -1.73 -19.72 8.18
N ALA A 188 -0.50 -20.09 8.53
CA ALA A 188 0.68 -19.86 7.70
C ALA A 188 0.60 -20.57 6.33
N CYS A 189 -0.09 -21.70 6.25
CA CYS A 189 -0.29 -22.46 5.01
C CYS A 189 -1.40 -21.90 4.10
N SER A 190 -2.13 -20.86 4.55
CA SER A 190 -3.16 -20.19 3.73
C SER A 190 -2.58 -19.43 2.52
N GLY A 191 -1.25 -19.24 2.47
CA GLY A 191 -0.58 -18.49 1.42
C GLY A 191 -0.89 -16.98 1.39
N MET A 192 -1.61 -16.46 2.40
CA MET A 192 -2.05 -15.06 2.43
C MET A 192 -0.86 -14.08 2.41
N LYS A 193 0.20 -14.36 3.19
CA LYS A 193 1.41 -13.52 3.22
C LYS A 193 2.09 -13.46 1.84
N THR A 194 2.24 -14.63 1.21
CA THR A 194 2.82 -14.72 -0.14
C THR A 194 1.92 -14.11 -1.20
N LEU A 195 0.60 -14.26 -1.09
CA LEU A 195 -0.37 -13.67 -2.01
C LEU A 195 -0.26 -12.13 -2.03
N ILE A 196 -0.25 -11.48 -0.86
CA ILE A 196 -0.14 -10.02 -0.77
C ILE A 196 1.21 -9.55 -1.33
N SER A 197 2.31 -10.24 -0.98
CA SER A 197 3.65 -9.90 -1.48
C SER A 197 3.77 -10.10 -2.99
N LEU A 198 3.18 -11.18 -3.54
CA LEU A 198 3.17 -11.45 -4.98
C LEU A 198 2.28 -10.46 -5.75
N LEU A 199 1.17 -10.01 -5.18
CA LEU A 199 0.35 -8.96 -5.77
C LEU A 199 1.12 -7.64 -5.87
N ALA A 200 1.85 -7.27 -4.81
CA ALA A 200 2.69 -6.08 -4.82
C ALA A 200 3.82 -6.19 -5.85
N LEU A 201 4.54 -7.32 -5.85
CA LEU A 201 5.62 -7.57 -6.81
C LEU A 201 5.10 -7.68 -8.26
N GLY A 202 4.01 -8.41 -8.47
CA GLY A 202 3.38 -8.57 -9.78
C GLY A 202 2.91 -7.23 -10.35
N SER A 203 2.34 -6.37 -9.51
CA SER A 203 1.96 -5.00 -9.90
C SER A 203 3.19 -4.18 -10.33
N LEU A 204 4.31 -4.33 -9.63
CA LEU A 204 5.57 -3.66 -9.97
C LEU A 204 6.13 -4.16 -11.29
N VAL A 205 6.16 -5.47 -11.51
CA VAL A 205 6.60 -6.07 -12.78
C VAL A 205 5.70 -5.65 -13.93
N ALA A 206 4.38 -5.65 -13.74
CA ALA A 206 3.42 -5.19 -14.74
C ALA A 206 3.62 -3.70 -15.09
N TYR A 207 3.94 -2.87 -14.10
CA TYR A 207 4.26 -1.47 -14.33
C TYR A 207 5.50 -1.30 -15.24
N PHE A 208 6.58 -2.04 -14.99
CA PHE A 208 7.77 -1.99 -15.85
C PHE A 208 7.53 -2.63 -17.22
N GLY A 209 6.74 -3.67 -17.31
CA GLY A 209 6.39 -4.32 -18.58
C GLY A 209 5.58 -3.43 -19.54
N GLN A 210 4.78 -2.50 -18.99
CA GLN A 210 4.06 -1.50 -19.79
C GLN A 210 4.94 -0.30 -20.18
N SER A 211 6.02 -0.05 -19.47
CA SER A 211 6.96 0.99 -19.86
C SER A 211 7.70 0.55 -21.12
N LYS A 212 7.94 1.51 -22.06
CA LYS A 212 8.55 1.28 -23.40
C LYS A 212 9.91 0.55 -23.41
N ILE A 213 10.41 0.09 -22.27
CA ILE A 213 11.69 -0.60 -22.12
C ILE A 213 11.66 -1.98 -22.81
N TRP A 214 10.49 -2.63 -22.92
CA TRP A 214 10.31 -3.93 -23.59
C TRP A 214 9.89 -3.83 -25.07
N LYS A 215 9.74 -2.61 -25.61
CA LYS A 215 9.37 -2.37 -27.03
C LYS A 215 10.56 -1.94 -27.90
N LYS A 216 11.78 -2.23 -27.49
CA LYS A 216 12.97 -2.09 -28.33
C LYS A 216 13.51 -3.44 -28.73
#